data_1e05419cb8fda209ff833956c1fefff4
#
_entry.id   1e05419cb8fda209ff833956c1fefff4
#
_cell.length_a   1.000
_cell.length_b   1.000
_cell.length_c   1.000
_cell.angle_alpha   90.00
_cell.angle_beta   90.00
_cell.angle_gamma   90.00
#
_symmetry.space_group_name_H-M   'P 1'
#
loop_
_entity.id
_entity.type
_entity.pdbx_description
1 polymer ?
#
loop_
_entity_poly.entity_id
_entity_poly.type
_entity_poly.pdbx_seq_one_letter_code
_entity_poly.pdbx_strand_id
1 'polypeptide(L)'
;MKKRIASVLVALVMVLSLVPKTSWAWTSTVTTLEQLKSAMSELSYNNTIEIVVSGTIEISETLNIRPTRTTNGSMAWYAYYNQRVVISGADANSKLVRAEGFKGSLFNLTGEQGYSGAGGSDHPAYAALTLKDITVDGGGDKTVATNPAIYVSRYGTLTLDDGAVLRNCKSQYYAGGAAGLFAGTSEFVMNGTARMEDNEADYGGGVYMANILASFTMNGGTIANNTATKYGGGVYCEANKQYGSEDTAKINLNGGTITGNTAGIAGGGVYFGGMTTCKVAGTVNITGNTQGDDKAASNLHVAASAEDQAVLAGNVSSDSRIGLNADLIPAYRIVRGSSDTNVFTSDRANCAVTKNGSVSFNLDLLANEEHTHCVCLQNQNYGPYHDHDKDTKWVEYRHVSTDILPDI
;
A
#
# COMPACT_ATOMS: atom_id res chain seq x y z
N MET A 1 -28.14 48.86 30.41
CA MET A 1 -27.10 47.95 29.95
C MET A 1 -27.30 46.47 30.35
N LYS A 2 -27.63 46.16 31.61
CA LYS A 2 -27.77 44.75 32.09
C LYS A 2 -28.88 43.94 31.36
N LYS A 3 -29.98 44.53 30.90
CA LYS A 3 -31.06 43.82 30.18
C LYS A 3 -30.69 43.46 28.72
N ARG A 4 -29.78 44.20 28.08
CA ARG A 4 -29.33 43.90 26.70
C ARG A 4 -28.28 42.79 26.66
N ILE A 5 -27.48 42.64 27.71
CA ILE A 5 -26.48 41.57 27.82
C ILE A 5 -27.17 40.20 28.04
N ALA A 6 -28.23 40.17 28.85
CA ALA A 6 -29.00 38.95 29.09
C ALA A 6 -29.73 38.46 27.81
N SER A 7 -30.26 39.37 26.98
CA SER A 7 -30.92 38.96 25.73
C SER A 7 -29.94 38.47 24.65
N VAL A 8 -28.71 38.98 24.63
CA VAL A 8 -27.66 38.49 23.70
C VAL A 8 -27.15 37.11 24.14
N LEU A 9 -26.99 36.86 25.46
CA LEU A 9 -26.61 35.56 25.97
C LEU A 9 -27.69 34.49 25.72
N VAL A 10 -28.97 34.81 25.87
CA VAL A 10 -30.09 33.91 25.60
C VAL A 10 -30.20 33.62 24.10
N ALA A 11 -29.99 34.62 23.24
CA ALA A 11 -29.97 34.41 21.78
C ALA A 11 -28.77 33.55 21.33
N LEU A 12 -27.60 33.70 21.94
CA LEU A 12 -26.42 32.87 21.66
C LEU A 12 -26.65 31.41 22.09
N VAL A 13 -27.28 31.17 23.22
CA VAL A 13 -27.65 29.84 23.71
C VAL A 13 -28.72 29.20 22.83
N MET A 14 -29.72 29.99 22.33
CA MET A 14 -30.75 29.47 21.41
C MET A 14 -30.18 29.16 20.03
N VAL A 15 -29.22 29.93 19.52
CA VAL A 15 -28.57 29.61 18.22
C VAL A 15 -27.73 28.35 18.32
N LEU A 16 -27.07 28.11 19.45
CA LEU A 16 -26.36 26.87 19.70
C LEU A 16 -27.28 25.65 19.85
N SER A 17 -28.56 25.84 20.24
CA SER A 17 -29.53 24.73 20.35
C SER A 17 -30.26 24.40 19.05
N LEU A 18 -30.13 25.23 18.01
CA LEU A 18 -30.74 25.05 16.69
C LEU A 18 -29.77 24.49 15.63
N VAL A 19 -28.50 24.33 15.97
CA VAL A 19 -27.58 23.57 15.13
C VAL A 19 -28.04 22.12 15.21
N PRO A 20 -28.42 21.47 14.08
CA PRO A 20 -28.74 20.04 14.11
C PRO A 20 -27.56 19.33 14.73
N LYS A 21 -27.80 18.44 15.68
CA LYS A 21 -26.78 17.51 16.21
C LYS A 21 -26.36 16.53 15.11
N THR A 22 -25.72 17.03 14.07
CA THR A 22 -24.86 16.21 13.22
C THR A 22 -23.75 15.77 14.14
N SER A 23 -23.60 14.48 14.32
CA SER A 23 -22.59 13.77 15.11
C SER A 23 -21.42 14.67 15.53
N TRP A 24 -21.41 15.09 16.80
CA TRP A 24 -20.30 15.89 17.34
C TRP A 24 -19.06 14.98 17.33
N ALA A 25 -18.22 15.11 16.29
CA ALA A 25 -16.87 14.66 16.39
C ALA A 25 -16.22 15.51 17.49
N TRP A 26 -15.74 14.88 18.54
CA TRP A 26 -14.97 15.56 19.57
C TRP A 26 -13.61 15.93 18.96
N THR A 27 -13.42 17.22 18.68
CA THR A 27 -12.12 17.70 18.18
C THR A 27 -11.29 18.14 19.38
N SER A 28 -10.20 17.43 19.67
CA SER A 28 -9.27 17.76 20.73
C SER A 28 -7.96 18.28 20.13
N THR A 29 -7.53 19.48 20.54
CA THR A 29 -6.18 19.96 20.22
C THR A 29 -5.19 19.45 21.25
N VAL A 30 -4.14 18.79 20.81
CA VAL A 30 -3.13 18.15 21.66
C VAL A 30 -1.72 18.64 21.34
N THR A 31 -0.89 18.77 22.37
CA THR A 31 0.51 19.23 22.25
C THR A 31 1.49 18.27 22.93
N THR A 32 1.00 17.26 23.62
CA THR A 32 1.83 16.27 24.33
C THR A 32 1.36 14.84 24.05
N LEU A 33 2.26 13.86 24.23
CA LEU A 33 1.95 12.45 24.09
C LEU A 33 0.81 12.01 25.02
N GLU A 34 0.79 12.47 26.27
CA GLU A 34 -0.25 12.12 27.22
C GLU A 34 -1.62 12.65 26.81
N GLN A 35 -1.69 13.88 26.29
CA GLN A 35 -2.94 14.42 25.72
C GLN A 35 -3.40 13.63 24.49
N LEU A 36 -2.47 13.25 23.61
CA LEU A 36 -2.77 12.42 22.45
C LEU A 36 -3.34 11.06 22.86
N LYS A 37 -2.71 10.38 23.82
CA LYS A 37 -3.19 9.10 24.38
C LYS A 37 -4.57 9.24 25.03
N SER A 38 -4.77 10.29 25.82
CA SER A 38 -6.06 10.57 26.44
C SER A 38 -7.16 10.76 25.39
N ALA A 39 -6.91 11.59 24.38
CA ALA A 39 -7.86 11.81 23.30
C ALA A 39 -8.18 10.53 22.52
N MET A 40 -7.17 9.70 22.21
CA MET A 40 -7.36 8.41 21.54
C MET A 40 -8.13 7.39 22.39
N SER A 41 -8.13 7.52 23.72
CA SER A 41 -8.82 6.61 24.63
C SER A 41 -10.30 6.98 24.86
N GLU A 42 -10.77 8.09 24.35
CA GLU A 42 -12.17 8.46 24.46
C GLU A 42 -13.06 7.44 23.76
N LEU A 43 -13.92 6.79 24.56
CA LEU A 43 -14.83 5.75 24.09
C LEU A 43 -15.95 6.38 23.27
N SER A 44 -15.86 6.25 21.98
CA SER A 44 -16.88 6.73 21.08
C SER A 44 -17.57 5.53 20.40
N TYR A 45 -18.83 5.31 20.71
CA TYR A 45 -19.65 4.26 20.12
C TYR A 45 -19.75 4.43 18.60
N ASN A 46 -18.89 3.76 17.83
CA ASN A 46 -18.82 3.86 16.36
C ASN A 46 -18.62 5.27 15.78
N ASN A 47 -18.28 6.26 16.59
CA ASN A 47 -17.98 7.62 16.13
C ASN A 47 -16.48 7.74 15.78
N THR A 48 -16.16 8.76 15.04
CA THR A 48 -14.78 9.12 14.74
C THR A 48 -14.25 10.08 15.82
N ILE A 49 -13.05 9.81 16.33
CA ILE A 49 -12.32 10.70 17.21
C ILE A 49 -11.45 11.59 16.32
N GLU A 50 -11.63 12.91 16.37
CA GLU A 50 -10.81 13.87 15.65
C GLU A 50 -9.81 14.55 16.59
N ILE A 51 -8.53 14.47 16.24
CA ILE A 51 -7.43 15.02 17.04
C ILE A 51 -6.63 15.98 16.18
N VAL A 52 -6.40 17.18 16.70
CA VAL A 52 -5.56 18.19 16.06
C VAL A 52 -4.24 18.28 16.84
N VAL A 53 -3.15 17.94 16.21
CA VAL A 53 -1.80 18.07 16.77
C VAL A 53 -1.29 19.47 16.53
N SER A 54 -0.82 20.15 17.56
CA SER A 54 -0.17 21.44 17.47
C SER A 54 1.31 21.34 17.91
N GLY A 55 2.21 21.65 17.00
CA GLY A 55 3.65 21.53 17.22
C GLY A 55 4.17 20.10 17.09
N THR A 56 5.22 19.77 17.80
CA THR A 56 5.90 18.45 17.73
C THR A 56 5.56 17.60 18.94
N ILE A 57 5.04 16.39 18.70
CA ILE A 57 4.84 15.38 19.75
C ILE A 57 5.80 14.23 19.49
N GLU A 58 6.62 13.92 20.49
CA GLU A 58 7.54 12.79 20.48
C GLU A 58 6.84 11.52 20.95
N ILE A 59 6.88 10.46 20.14
CA ILE A 59 6.23 9.17 20.38
C ILE A 59 7.26 8.18 20.92
N SER A 60 7.16 7.87 22.20
CA SER A 60 8.08 6.97 22.92
C SER A 60 7.50 5.60 23.24
N GLU A 61 6.25 5.35 22.83
CA GLU A 61 5.56 4.06 23.00
C GLU A 61 4.60 3.81 21.84
N THR A 62 4.19 2.57 21.64
CA THR A 62 3.23 2.23 20.58
C THR A 62 1.82 2.70 20.92
N LEU A 63 1.25 3.53 20.05
CA LEU A 63 -0.14 3.96 20.13
C LEU A 63 -1.05 2.90 19.48
N ASN A 64 -1.87 2.24 20.29
CA ASN A 64 -2.75 1.18 19.83
C ASN A 64 -4.13 1.73 19.48
N ILE A 65 -4.61 1.42 18.29
CA ILE A 65 -5.98 1.64 17.84
C ILE A 65 -6.64 0.27 17.73
N ARG A 66 -7.56 -0.02 18.65
CA ARG A 66 -8.22 -1.32 18.76
C ARG A 66 -9.69 -1.15 19.12
N PRO A 67 -10.59 -1.97 18.56
CA PRO A 67 -11.98 -2.00 18.96
C PRO A 67 -12.13 -2.24 20.46
N THR A 68 -13.07 -1.52 21.05
CA THR A 68 -13.37 -1.69 22.48
C THR A 68 -14.43 -2.76 22.64
N ARG A 69 -14.15 -3.70 23.55
CA ARG A 69 -15.09 -4.75 23.95
C ARG A 69 -15.92 -4.28 25.12
N THR A 70 -17.24 -4.37 24.99
CA THR A 70 -18.14 -4.16 26.14
C THR A 70 -18.80 -5.48 26.52
N THR A 71 -18.86 -5.76 27.83
CA THR A 71 -19.61 -6.87 28.41
C THR A 71 -20.93 -6.33 28.96
N ASN A 72 -22.06 -6.69 28.35
CA ASN A 72 -23.35 -6.49 29.01
C ASN A 72 -23.58 -7.64 29.99
N GLY A 73 -23.62 -7.33 31.27
CA GLY A 73 -23.47 -8.10 32.55
C GLY A 73 -24.23 -9.36 32.53
N SER A 74 -24.75 -10.21 32.00
CA SER A 74 -25.26 -11.55 32.32
C SER A 74 -25.53 -12.51 31.15
N MET A 75 -25.29 -12.11 29.92
CA MET A 75 -25.28 -13.03 28.78
C MET A 75 -24.04 -12.75 27.94
N ALA A 76 -23.39 -13.81 27.44
CA ALA A 76 -22.11 -13.77 26.69
C ALA A 76 -22.21 -13.11 25.30
N TRP A 77 -22.86 -11.98 25.20
CA TRP A 77 -22.90 -11.16 23.99
C TRP A 77 -21.83 -10.07 24.10
N TYR A 78 -20.78 -10.19 23.28
CA TYR A 78 -19.75 -9.17 23.22
C TYR A 78 -20.09 -8.24 22.05
N ALA A 79 -20.38 -6.98 22.34
CA ALA A 79 -20.41 -5.95 21.31
C ALA A 79 -19.02 -5.36 21.20
N TYR A 80 -18.45 -5.34 20.00
CA TYR A 80 -17.25 -4.60 19.69
C TYR A 80 -17.65 -3.29 19.02
N TYR A 81 -17.00 -2.21 19.43
CA TYR A 81 -17.16 -0.90 18.81
C TYR A 81 -15.93 -0.58 17.99
N ASN A 82 -16.15 -0.18 16.75
CA ASN A 82 -15.09 0.30 15.88
C ASN A 82 -14.36 1.47 16.53
N GLN A 83 -13.04 1.47 16.48
CA GLN A 83 -12.26 2.64 16.83
C GLN A 83 -11.76 3.31 15.56
N ARG A 84 -12.18 4.55 15.32
CA ARG A 84 -11.76 5.37 14.18
C ARG A 84 -11.14 6.65 14.71
N VAL A 85 -9.90 6.90 14.33
CA VAL A 85 -9.12 8.06 14.77
C VAL A 85 -8.67 8.82 13.52
N VAL A 86 -8.94 10.12 13.51
CA VAL A 86 -8.38 11.06 12.53
C VAL A 86 -7.40 11.95 13.27
N ILE A 87 -6.15 11.99 12.82
CA ILE A 87 -5.12 12.89 13.36
C ILE A 87 -4.73 13.86 12.27
N SER A 88 -4.89 15.14 12.55
CA SER A 88 -4.49 16.23 11.65
C SER A 88 -3.51 17.19 12.32
N GLY A 89 -2.73 17.92 11.52
CA GLY A 89 -1.90 19.01 12.00
C GLY A 89 -2.68 20.32 12.10
N ALA A 90 -2.40 21.11 13.12
CA ALA A 90 -2.92 22.46 13.23
C ALA A 90 -2.30 23.42 12.19
N ASP A 91 -1.07 23.11 11.78
CA ASP A 91 -0.29 23.86 10.79
C ASP A 91 0.81 22.98 10.16
N ALA A 92 1.57 23.54 9.24
CA ALA A 92 2.65 22.84 8.52
C ALA A 92 3.84 22.41 9.42
N ASN A 93 3.94 22.89 10.65
CA ASN A 93 4.97 22.50 11.61
C ASN A 93 4.52 21.36 12.51
N SER A 94 3.26 21.01 12.47
CA SER A 94 2.68 19.96 13.29
C SER A 94 3.19 18.60 12.87
N LYS A 95 3.75 17.83 13.81
CA LYS A 95 4.36 16.53 13.52
C LYS A 95 4.36 15.58 14.71
N LEU A 96 4.31 14.30 14.39
CA LEU A 96 4.57 13.20 15.31
C LEU A 96 5.96 12.64 14.98
N VAL A 97 6.83 12.54 15.94
CA VAL A 97 8.23 12.12 15.74
C VAL A 97 8.55 10.94 16.64
N ARG A 98 9.19 9.92 16.12
CA ARG A 98 9.70 8.80 16.93
C ARG A 98 10.72 9.29 17.95
N ALA A 99 10.55 8.93 19.22
CA ALA A 99 11.55 9.15 20.26
C ALA A 99 12.82 8.36 19.95
N GLU A 100 13.97 8.95 20.26
CA GLU A 100 15.26 8.28 20.11
C GLU A 100 15.31 6.99 20.94
N GLY A 101 15.77 5.91 20.31
CA GLY A 101 15.84 4.58 20.93
C GLY A 101 14.52 3.80 20.99
N PHE A 102 13.39 4.39 20.69
CA PHE A 102 12.12 3.66 20.62
C PHE A 102 12.04 2.83 19.34
N LYS A 103 12.06 1.50 19.45
CA LYS A 103 12.13 0.55 18.31
C LYS A 103 10.78 -0.05 17.90
N GLY A 104 9.70 0.18 18.65
CA GLY A 104 8.35 -0.30 18.33
C GLY A 104 7.70 0.45 17.17
N SER A 105 6.54 0.00 16.72
CA SER A 105 5.69 0.76 15.81
C SER A 105 5.17 2.02 16.50
N LEU A 106 5.04 3.13 15.77
CA LEU A 106 4.39 4.34 16.28
C LEU A 106 2.90 4.09 16.47
N PHE A 107 2.26 3.46 15.48
CA PHE A 107 0.86 3.07 15.55
C PHE A 107 0.69 1.57 15.27
N ASN A 108 -0.24 0.96 16.00
CA ASN A 108 -0.66 -0.42 15.79
C ASN A 108 -2.18 -0.45 15.62
N LEU A 109 -2.63 -0.75 14.40
CA LEU A 109 -4.03 -0.84 14.02
C LEU A 109 -4.42 -2.32 13.93
N THR A 110 -5.15 -2.79 14.92
CA THR A 110 -5.60 -4.18 14.96
C THR A 110 -7.08 -4.25 15.27
N GLY A 111 -7.90 -4.57 14.25
CA GLY A 111 -9.29 -4.87 14.43
C GLY A 111 -9.51 -6.26 15.05
N GLU A 112 -10.75 -6.60 15.33
CA GLU A 112 -11.14 -7.87 15.94
C GLU A 112 -12.16 -8.59 15.06
N GLN A 113 -12.05 -9.90 14.96
CA GLN A 113 -13.11 -10.71 14.39
C GLN A 113 -14.24 -10.80 15.43
N GLY A 114 -15.41 -10.26 15.08
CA GLY A 114 -16.57 -10.34 15.96
C GLY A 114 -16.92 -11.80 16.26
N TYR A 115 -17.23 -12.08 17.50
CA TYR A 115 -17.73 -13.42 17.91
C TYR A 115 -19.25 -13.42 17.86
N SER A 116 -19.81 -14.25 17.01
CA SER A 116 -21.25 -14.56 17.04
C SER A 116 -21.50 -15.66 18.06
N GLY A 117 -22.21 -15.35 19.13
CA GLY A 117 -22.93 -16.38 19.91
C GLY A 117 -23.94 -17.10 19.01
N ALA A 118 -24.37 -18.33 19.40
CA ALA A 118 -25.21 -19.20 18.61
C ALA A 118 -26.30 -18.47 17.78
N GLY A 119 -26.13 -18.39 16.47
CA GLY A 119 -27.10 -17.87 15.51
C GLY A 119 -26.89 -16.45 14.98
N GLY A 120 -25.79 -15.76 15.29
CA GLY A 120 -25.47 -14.42 14.78
C GLY A 120 -24.39 -14.44 13.70
N SER A 121 -24.47 -13.51 12.75
CA SER A 121 -23.41 -13.28 11.75
C SER A 121 -22.19 -12.63 12.42
N ASP A 122 -20.99 -13.12 12.06
CA ASP A 122 -19.73 -12.51 12.48
C ASP A 122 -19.65 -11.07 11.93
N HIS A 123 -19.70 -10.09 12.82
CA HIS A 123 -19.49 -8.69 12.47
C HIS A 123 -18.08 -8.28 12.89
N PRO A 124 -17.15 -8.09 11.94
CA PRO A 124 -15.81 -7.60 12.29
C PRO A 124 -15.88 -6.21 12.89
N ALA A 125 -15.00 -5.94 13.83
CA ALA A 125 -14.81 -4.61 14.40
C ALA A 125 -13.50 -4.01 13.88
N TYR A 126 -13.58 -2.79 13.38
CA TYR A 126 -12.52 -2.14 12.64
C TYR A 126 -11.70 -1.20 13.52
N ALA A 127 -10.39 -1.18 13.26
CA ALA A 127 -9.46 -0.19 13.78
C ALA A 127 -8.99 0.70 12.62
N ALA A 128 -9.31 1.98 12.63
CA ALA A 128 -8.97 2.87 11.54
C ALA A 128 -8.20 4.10 12.01
N LEU A 129 -7.12 4.42 11.30
CA LEU A 129 -6.35 5.65 11.45
C LEU A 129 -6.35 6.41 10.14
N THR A 130 -6.75 7.67 10.18
CA THR A 130 -6.56 8.62 9.08
C THR A 130 -5.56 9.69 9.52
N LEU A 131 -4.53 9.91 8.71
CA LEU A 131 -3.57 11.00 8.86
C LEU A 131 -3.85 12.04 7.78
N LYS A 132 -3.94 13.30 8.15
CA LYS A 132 -4.22 14.41 7.25
C LYS A 132 -3.45 15.66 7.67
N ASP A 133 -2.87 16.39 6.70
CA ASP A 133 -2.15 17.64 6.96
C ASP A 133 -1.11 17.53 8.10
N ILE A 134 -0.48 16.37 8.27
CA ILE A 134 0.47 16.10 9.36
C ILE A 134 1.66 15.30 8.86
N THR A 135 2.83 15.57 9.44
CA THR A 135 4.03 14.76 9.22
C THR A 135 4.19 13.73 10.35
N VAL A 136 4.35 12.46 9.97
CA VAL A 136 4.85 11.40 10.85
C VAL A 136 6.28 11.08 10.44
N ASP A 137 7.22 11.36 11.32
CA ASP A 137 8.66 11.17 11.12
C ASP A 137 9.15 9.96 11.93
N GLY A 138 9.67 8.96 11.25
CA GLY A 138 10.12 7.72 11.86
C GLY A 138 11.44 7.82 12.64
N GLY A 139 12.12 8.99 12.59
CA GLY A 139 13.38 9.18 13.32
C GLY A 139 14.52 8.27 12.84
N GLY A 140 14.51 7.84 11.58
CA GLY A 140 15.44 6.85 11.03
C GLY A 140 16.90 7.28 11.06
N ASP A 141 17.18 8.57 11.18
CA ASP A 141 18.56 9.08 11.35
C ASP A 141 19.15 8.72 12.71
N LYS A 142 18.29 8.45 13.71
CA LYS A 142 18.68 8.16 15.10
C LYS A 142 18.30 6.76 15.55
N THR A 143 17.25 6.18 14.98
CA THR A 143 16.71 4.90 15.42
C THR A 143 16.27 4.03 14.26
N VAL A 144 16.85 2.84 14.16
CA VAL A 144 16.34 1.77 13.29
C VAL A 144 15.36 0.92 14.11
N ALA A 145 14.11 0.91 13.69
CA ALA A 145 13.05 0.18 14.39
C ALA A 145 13.08 -1.32 14.09
N THR A 146 12.39 -2.12 14.88
CA THR A 146 12.20 -3.56 14.60
C THR A 146 10.95 -3.85 13.78
N ASN A 147 10.03 -2.90 13.71
CA ASN A 147 8.74 -2.99 13.03
C ASN A 147 8.50 -1.75 12.16
N PRO A 148 7.55 -1.79 11.21
CA PRO A 148 7.16 -0.60 10.47
C PRO A 148 6.67 0.50 11.41
N ALA A 149 6.75 1.75 10.95
CA ALA A 149 6.21 2.85 11.74
C ALA A 149 4.71 2.67 12.01
N ILE A 150 3.95 2.18 11.03
CA ILE A 150 2.53 1.85 11.18
C ILE A 150 2.30 0.37 10.86
N TYR A 151 1.88 -0.37 11.87
CA TYR A 151 1.53 -1.78 11.79
C TYR A 151 0.04 -1.94 11.60
N VAL A 152 -0.39 -2.58 10.52
CA VAL A 152 -1.81 -2.79 10.18
C VAL A 152 -2.12 -4.27 10.10
N SER A 153 -3.16 -4.72 10.78
CA SER A 153 -3.50 -6.13 10.86
C SER A 153 -5.00 -6.31 11.12
N ARG A 154 -5.58 -7.43 10.71
CA ARG A 154 -6.94 -7.88 11.04
C ARG A 154 -7.98 -6.75 11.08
N TYR A 155 -8.63 -6.44 9.98
CA TYR A 155 -9.64 -5.36 9.91
C TYR A 155 -9.10 -3.98 10.34
N GLY A 156 -7.76 -3.81 10.27
CA GLY A 156 -7.11 -2.52 10.42
C GLY A 156 -7.14 -1.77 9.10
N THR A 157 -7.38 -0.46 9.15
CA THR A 157 -7.34 0.43 7.98
C THR A 157 -6.46 1.64 8.28
N LEU A 158 -5.45 1.86 7.45
CA LEU A 158 -4.66 3.09 7.42
C LEU A 158 -5.12 3.93 6.23
N THR A 159 -5.32 5.22 6.45
CA THR A 159 -5.52 6.20 5.37
C THR A 159 -4.52 7.34 5.51
N LEU A 160 -3.75 7.60 4.46
CA LEU A 160 -3.02 8.85 4.30
C LEU A 160 -3.83 9.74 3.36
N ASP A 161 -4.33 10.85 3.87
CA ASP A 161 -5.13 11.82 3.14
C ASP A 161 -4.33 13.09 2.83
N ASP A 162 -4.96 14.08 2.20
CA ASP A 162 -4.31 15.32 1.78
C ASP A 162 -3.33 15.87 2.83
N GLY A 163 -2.15 16.28 2.38
CA GLY A 163 -1.12 16.87 3.21
C GLY A 163 -0.42 15.93 4.22
N ALA A 164 -0.85 14.67 4.34
CA ALA A 164 -0.16 13.71 5.19
C ALA A 164 1.20 13.32 4.64
N VAL A 165 2.23 13.31 5.49
CA VAL A 165 3.58 12.87 5.13
C VAL A 165 4.04 11.78 6.12
N LEU A 166 4.42 10.62 5.58
CA LEU A 166 5.03 9.54 6.36
C LEU A 166 6.45 9.31 5.85
N ARG A 167 7.45 9.68 6.67
CA ARG A 167 8.83 9.75 6.21
C ARG A 167 9.86 9.28 7.22
N ASN A 168 11.08 9.08 6.71
CA ASN A 168 12.29 8.79 7.50
C ASN A 168 12.06 7.63 8.49
N CYS A 169 11.30 6.62 8.05
CA CYS A 169 11.02 5.42 8.81
C CYS A 169 12.00 4.32 8.38
N LYS A 170 12.87 3.89 9.29
CA LYS A 170 13.79 2.78 9.04
C LYS A 170 13.41 1.59 9.89
N SER A 171 13.28 0.41 9.27
CA SER A 171 13.03 -0.83 9.98
C SER A 171 14.03 -1.92 9.61
N GLN A 172 14.38 -2.75 10.59
CA GLN A 172 15.14 -3.98 10.38
C GLN A 172 14.16 -5.12 10.12
N TYR A 173 14.63 -6.13 9.36
CA TYR A 173 13.88 -7.33 9.04
C TYR A 173 12.68 -7.10 8.10
N TYR A 174 11.94 -8.15 7.78
CA TYR A 174 10.90 -8.29 6.75
C TYR A 174 9.72 -7.30 6.80
N ALA A 175 9.79 -6.27 7.62
CA ALA A 175 8.69 -5.34 7.81
C ALA A 175 8.93 -4.06 7.01
N GLY A 176 7.95 -3.54 6.31
CA GLY A 176 8.04 -2.28 5.58
C GLY A 176 8.61 -1.12 6.43
N GLY A 177 9.30 -0.19 5.80
CA GLY A 177 9.86 0.96 6.53
C GLY A 177 8.76 1.79 7.16
N ALA A 178 7.81 2.22 6.37
CA ALA A 178 6.73 3.10 6.81
C ALA A 178 5.46 2.35 7.22
N ALA A 179 4.86 1.55 6.34
CA ALA A 179 3.62 0.83 6.61
C ALA A 179 3.74 -0.66 6.28
N GLY A 180 3.23 -1.53 7.15
CA GLY A 180 3.18 -2.97 6.94
C GLY A 180 1.81 -3.56 7.19
N LEU A 181 1.32 -4.38 6.26
CA LEU A 181 0.04 -5.07 6.29
C LEU A 181 0.27 -6.57 6.49
N PHE A 182 -0.03 -7.09 7.68
CA PHE A 182 0.47 -8.40 8.10
C PHE A 182 -0.55 -9.53 8.17
N ALA A 183 -1.78 -9.28 8.57
CA ALA A 183 -2.73 -10.36 8.80
C ALA A 183 -4.18 -9.95 8.56
N GLY A 184 -4.99 -10.91 8.12
CA GLY A 184 -6.42 -10.74 7.88
C GLY A 184 -6.70 -9.66 6.83
N THR A 185 -7.92 -9.16 6.82
CA THR A 185 -8.34 -8.04 5.97
C THR A 185 -7.71 -6.75 6.49
N SER A 186 -6.50 -6.44 6.04
CA SER A 186 -5.79 -5.20 6.36
C SER A 186 -5.79 -4.29 5.14
N GLU A 187 -6.04 -3.00 5.34
CA GLU A 187 -6.17 -2.03 4.27
C GLU A 187 -5.26 -0.83 4.46
N PHE A 188 -4.68 -0.37 3.36
CA PHE A 188 -4.01 0.92 3.30
C PHE A 188 -4.52 1.70 2.09
N VAL A 189 -4.96 2.92 2.32
CA VAL A 189 -5.44 3.84 1.29
C VAL A 189 -4.59 5.11 1.30
N MET A 190 -4.18 5.55 0.13
CA MET A 190 -3.42 6.79 -0.07
C MET A 190 -4.16 7.70 -1.05
N ASN A 191 -4.46 8.92 -0.64
CA ASN A 191 -5.28 9.86 -1.39
C ASN A 191 -4.57 11.20 -1.65
N GLY A 192 -5.11 11.95 -2.58
CA GLY A 192 -4.85 13.37 -2.80
C GLY A 192 -3.37 13.71 -2.93
N THR A 193 -2.87 14.53 -2.03
CA THR A 193 -1.49 15.01 -2.00
C THR A 193 -0.61 14.33 -0.95
N ALA A 194 -1.07 13.22 -0.37
CA ALA A 194 -0.31 12.45 0.62
C ALA A 194 1.06 12.01 0.10
N ARG A 195 2.06 11.93 0.99
CA ARG A 195 3.43 11.55 0.63
C ARG A 195 3.97 10.46 1.54
N MET A 196 4.68 9.53 0.94
CA MET A 196 5.46 8.52 1.64
C MET A 196 6.87 8.53 1.07
N GLU A 197 7.83 9.02 1.87
CA GLU A 197 9.15 9.35 1.34
C GLU A 197 10.29 9.04 2.31
N ASP A 198 11.49 8.75 1.74
CA ASP A 198 12.72 8.55 2.48
C ASP A 198 12.63 7.45 3.56
N ASN A 199 11.85 6.38 3.28
CA ASN A 199 11.69 5.25 4.19
C ASN A 199 12.58 4.07 3.74
N GLU A 200 13.01 3.24 4.69
CA GLU A 200 13.98 2.17 4.42
C GLU A 200 13.61 0.87 5.15
N ALA A 201 13.72 -0.27 4.43
CA ALA A 201 13.53 -1.62 4.99
C ALA A 201 14.25 -2.67 4.13
N ASP A 202 14.17 -3.95 4.51
CA ASP A 202 14.62 -5.05 3.65
C ASP A 202 13.65 -5.27 2.47
N TYR A 203 12.35 -5.17 2.73
CA TYR A 203 11.28 -5.34 1.75
C TYR A 203 10.25 -4.22 1.93
N GLY A 204 9.84 -3.59 0.83
CA GLY A 204 8.86 -2.51 0.89
C GLY A 204 9.36 -1.32 1.70
N GLY A 205 10.33 -0.57 1.20
CA GLY A 205 10.82 0.63 1.90
C GLY A 205 9.67 1.54 2.34
N GLY A 206 8.71 1.77 1.47
CA GLY A 206 7.44 2.42 1.80
C GLY A 206 6.41 1.46 2.38
N VAL A 207 5.90 0.52 1.56
CA VAL A 207 4.79 -0.39 1.89
C VAL A 207 5.21 -1.84 1.78
N TYR A 208 4.92 -2.61 2.80
CA TYR A 208 5.09 -4.06 2.84
C TYR A 208 3.76 -4.78 2.97
N MET A 209 3.54 -5.81 2.14
CA MET A 209 2.35 -6.65 2.17
C MET A 209 2.76 -8.13 1.97
N ALA A 210 2.34 -9.02 2.88
CA ALA A 210 2.61 -10.45 2.78
C ALA A 210 1.38 -11.33 3.02
N ASN A 211 0.19 -10.76 3.08
CA ASN A 211 -1.04 -11.48 3.37
C ASN A 211 -2.02 -11.42 2.19
N ILE A 212 -2.64 -12.56 1.84
CA ILE A 212 -3.59 -12.68 0.73
C ILE A 212 -4.85 -11.83 0.88
N LEU A 213 -5.19 -11.38 2.10
CA LEU A 213 -6.35 -10.52 2.36
C LEU A 213 -5.96 -9.04 2.49
N ALA A 214 -4.67 -8.71 2.30
CA ALA A 214 -4.21 -7.34 2.37
C ALA A 214 -4.55 -6.56 1.09
N SER A 215 -4.87 -5.28 1.25
CA SER A 215 -5.16 -4.38 0.14
C SER A 215 -4.43 -3.04 0.30
N PHE A 216 -3.69 -2.66 -0.74
CA PHE A 216 -3.15 -1.31 -0.88
C PHE A 216 -3.84 -0.61 -2.05
N THR A 217 -4.40 0.57 -1.80
CA THR A 217 -5.06 1.39 -2.82
C THR A 217 -4.45 2.79 -2.84
N MET A 218 -3.90 3.17 -3.98
CA MET A 218 -3.36 4.50 -4.24
C MET A 218 -4.28 5.24 -5.21
N ASN A 219 -5.05 6.19 -4.70
CA ASN A 219 -5.94 7.04 -5.50
C ASN A 219 -5.26 8.36 -5.91
N GLY A 220 -4.12 8.66 -5.31
CA GLY A 220 -3.32 9.85 -5.54
C GLY A 220 -2.08 9.86 -4.65
N GLY A 221 -1.39 10.99 -4.61
CA GLY A 221 -0.22 11.17 -3.77
C GLY A 221 1.09 10.71 -4.42
N THR A 222 2.14 10.64 -3.59
CA THR A 222 3.49 10.33 -4.06
C THR A 222 4.20 9.35 -3.13
N ILE A 223 4.75 8.28 -3.69
CA ILE A 223 5.66 7.35 -3.02
C ILE A 223 7.05 7.57 -3.63
N ALA A 224 7.98 8.19 -2.88
CA ALA A 224 9.25 8.62 -3.45
C ALA A 224 10.45 8.36 -2.54
N ASN A 225 11.61 8.10 -3.16
CA ASN A 225 12.89 7.99 -2.49
C ASN A 225 12.94 6.93 -1.38
N ASN A 226 12.06 5.94 -1.43
CA ASN A 226 12.09 4.85 -0.47
C ASN A 226 13.10 3.80 -0.92
N THR A 227 13.73 3.14 0.03
CA THR A 227 14.80 2.17 -0.22
C THR A 227 14.45 0.81 0.39
N ALA A 228 14.56 -0.23 -0.42
CA ALA A 228 14.58 -1.61 0.06
C ALA A 228 15.95 -2.24 -0.19
N THR A 229 16.52 -2.93 0.79
CA THR A 229 17.79 -3.64 0.57
C THR A 229 17.61 -4.85 -0.35
N LYS A 230 16.38 -5.34 -0.52
CA LYS A 230 16.06 -6.48 -1.40
C LYS A 230 15.02 -6.11 -2.46
N TYR A 231 13.74 -6.10 -2.16
CA TYR A 231 12.66 -5.97 -3.13
C TYR A 231 11.66 -4.89 -2.76
N GLY A 232 11.11 -4.22 -3.79
CA GLY A 232 10.03 -3.26 -3.61
C GLY A 232 10.46 -2.00 -2.87
N GLY A 233 11.32 -1.15 -3.46
CA GLY A 233 11.75 0.09 -2.83
C GLY A 233 10.58 0.94 -2.35
N GLY A 234 9.61 1.19 -3.23
CA GLY A 234 8.35 1.84 -2.88
C GLY A 234 7.35 0.88 -2.24
N VAL A 235 6.95 -0.17 -2.98
CA VAL A 235 5.91 -1.12 -2.59
C VAL A 235 6.38 -2.55 -2.85
N TYR A 236 6.25 -3.40 -1.85
CA TYR A 236 6.46 -4.83 -1.96
C TYR A 236 5.19 -5.60 -1.61
N CYS A 237 4.81 -6.54 -2.47
CA CYS A 237 3.76 -7.50 -2.17
C CYS A 237 4.11 -8.88 -2.73
N GLU A 238 4.26 -9.87 -1.88
CA GLU A 238 4.36 -11.26 -2.26
C GLU A 238 3.56 -12.11 -1.26
N ALA A 239 2.29 -12.29 -1.58
CA ALA A 239 1.39 -13.04 -0.73
C ALA A 239 1.53 -14.54 -0.99
N ASN A 240 1.77 -15.30 0.07
CA ASN A 240 1.86 -16.74 -0.02
C ASN A 240 0.48 -17.40 -0.15
N LYS A 241 0.38 -18.41 -0.99
CA LYS A 241 -0.86 -19.20 -1.13
C LYS A 241 -1.23 -19.84 0.21
N GLN A 242 -2.42 -19.57 0.67
CA GLN A 242 -2.99 -20.23 1.84
C GLN A 242 -3.84 -21.42 1.40
N TYR A 243 -3.65 -22.58 2.03
CA TYR A 243 -4.38 -23.78 1.69
C TYR A 243 -5.90 -23.55 1.78
N GLY A 244 -6.60 -23.86 0.69
CA GLY A 244 -8.07 -23.72 0.61
C GLY A 244 -8.61 -22.32 0.38
N SER A 245 -7.76 -21.31 0.11
CA SER A 245 -8.19 -19.96 -0.25
C SER A 245 -7.82 -19.62 -1.70
N GLU A 246 -8.77 -19.01 -2.39
CA GLU A 246 -8.59 -18.36 -3.72
C GLU A 246 -8.40 -16.84 -3.60
N ASP A 247 -8.31 -16.34 -2.35
CA ASP A 247 -8.11 -14.91 -2.12
C ASP A 247 -6.73 -14.46 -2.57
N THR A 248 -6.64 -13.21 -3.00
CA THR A 248 -5.39 -12.58 -3.42
C THR A 248 -5.17 -11.26 -2.70
N ALA A 249 -3.92 -10.94 -2.40
CA ALA A 249 -3.54 -9.59 -2.03
C ALA A 249 -3.79 -8.63 -3.20
N LYS A 250 -4.13 -7.37 -2.91
CA LYS A 250 -4.54 -6.41 -3.94
C LYS A 250 -3.68 -5.16 -3.89
N ILE A 251 -3.05 -4.84 -4.99
CA ILE A 251 -2.45 -3.54 -5.26
C ILE A 251 -3.34 -2.84 -6.29
N ASN A 252 -3.99 -1.74 -5.90
CA ASN A 252 -4.83 -0.94 -6.78
C ASN A 252 -4.20 0.44 -6.95
N LEU A 253 -3.63 0.71 -8.12
CA LEU A 253 -3.04 1.99 -8.47
C LEU A 253 -4.03 2.74 -9.38
N ASN A 254 -4.82 3.64 -8.78
CA ASN A 254 -5.87 4.40 -9.46
C ASN A 254 -5.40 5.82 -9.82
N GLY A 255 -4.25 6.24 -9.32
CA GLY A 255 -3.64 7.54 -9.57
C GLY A 255 -2.38 7.74 -8.73
N GLY A 256 -1.65 8.81 -9.02
CA GLY A 256 -0.46 9.21 -8.24
C GLY A 256 0.87 8.84 -8.89
N THR A 257 1.95 9.08 -8.15
CA THR A 257 3.32 8.94 -8.65
C THR A 257 4.17 8.07 -7.73
N ILE A 258 4.90 7.11 -8.31
CA ILE A 258 5.88 6.26 -7.62
C ILE A 258 7.22 6.48 -8.34
N THR A 259 8.16 7.17 -7.67
CA THR A 259 9.40 7.62 -8.32
C THR A 259 10.60 7.71 -7.37
N GLY A 260 11.80 7.59 -7.90
CA GLY A 260 13.03 7.73 -7.12
C GLY A 260 13.27 6.63 -6.09
N ASN A 261 12.43 5.58 -6.06
CA ASN A 261 12.60 4.48 -5.13
C ASN A 261 13.69 3.52 -5.61
N THR A 262 14.37 2.87 -4.68
CA THR A 262 15.48 1.95 -4.99
C THR A 262 15.28 0.61 -4.29
N ALA A 263 15.52 -0.47 -5.02
CA ALA A 263 15.62 -1.83 -4.46
C ALA A 263 17.02 -2.41 -4.72
N GLY A 264 17.52 -3.22 -3.80
CA GLY A 264 18.80 -3.92 -4.00
C GLY A 264 18.75 -4.99 -5.08
N ILE A 265 17.58 -5.62 -5.27
CA ILE A 265 17.43 -6.76 -6.20
C ILE A 265 16.44 -6.43 -7.31
N ALA A 266 15.16 -6.12 -7.02
CA ALA A 266 14.17 -5.85 -8.05
C ALA A 266 12.98 -5.01 -7.54
N GLY A 267 12.29 -4.36 -8.48
CA GLY A 267 11.08 -3.57 -8.19
C GLY A 267 11.40 -2.32 -7.38
N GLY A 268 12.31 -1.47 -7.87
CA GLY A 268 12.59 -0.20 -7.20
C GLY A 268 11.32 0.58 -6.87
N GLY A 269 10.38 0.65 -7.81
CA GLY A 269 9.06 1.25 -7.56
C GLY A 269 8.11 0.28 -6.86
N VAL A 270 7.68 -0.75 -7.60
CA VAL A 270 6.73 -1.76 -7.15
C VAL A 270 7.26 -3.15 -7.50
N TYR A 271 7.22 -4.07 -6.55
CA TYR A 271 7.46 -5.50 -6.75
C TYR A 271 6.21 -6.27 -6.33
N PHE A 272 5.71 -7.14 -7.19
CA PHE A 272 4.64 -8.06 -6.78
C PHE A 272 4.85 -9.48 -7.29
N GLY A 273 4.46 -10.44 -6.46
CA GLY A 273 4.58 -11.86 -6.71
C GLY A 273 3.53 -12.68 -5.94
N GLY A 274 3.60 -14.00 -6.05
CA GLY A 274 2.70 -14.93 -5.36
C GLY A 274 1.22 -14.69 -5.68
N MET A 275 0.38 -14.87 -4.68
CA MET A 275 -1.08 -14.62 -4.74
C MET A 275 -1.39 -13.12 -4.66
N THR A 276 -0.89 -12.33 -5.62
CA THR A 276 -1.08 -10.89 -5.66
C THR A 276 -1.70 -10.45 -6.98
N THR A 277 -2.74 -9.64 -6.91
CA THR A 277 -3.33 -8.96 -8.08
C THR A 277 -2.88 -7.51 -8.09
N CYS A 278 -2.27 -7.05 -9.19
CA CYS A 278 -1.91 -5.66 -9.40
C CYS A 278 -2.82 -5.04 -10.46
N LYS A 279 -3.60 -4.01 -10.08
CA LYS A 279 -4.48 -3.26 -11.00
C LYS A 279 -3.99 -1.84 -11.16
N VAL A 280 -4.06 -1.33 -12.39
CA VAL A 280 -3.70 0.04 -12.74
C VAL A 280 -4.87 0.70 -13.47
N ALA A 281 -5.25 1.90 -13.06
CA ALA A 281 -6.30 2.72 -13.67
C ALA A 281 -6.02 4.22 -13.49
N GLY A 282 -6.78 5.09 -14.14
CA GLY A 282 -6.62 6.56 -13.99
C GLY A 282 -5.25 7.06 -14.44
N THR A 283 -4.72 8.10 -13.80
CA THR A 283 -3.41 8.69 -14.13
C THR A 283 -2.36 8.22 -13.14
N VAL A 284 -1.49 7.30 -13.56
CA VAL A 284 -0.46 6.66 -12.75
C VAL A 284 0.91 6.85 -13.40
N ASN A 285 1.88 7.32 -12.62
CA ASN A 285 3.26 7.47 -13.07
C ASN A 285 4.20 6.61 -12.22
N ILE A 286 4.79 5.59 -12.82
CA ILE A 286 5.77 4.70 -12.16
C ILE A 286 7.05 4.75 -13.00
N THR A 287 7.92 5.70 -12.67
CA THR A 287 9.11 6.00 -13.46
C THR A 287 10.27 6.47 -12.55
N GLY A 288 11.50 6.35 -13.04
CA GLY A 288 12.68 6.82 -12.32
C GLY A 288 13.02 5.99 -11.08
N ASN A 289 12.47 4.78 -10.96
CA ASN A 289 12.81 3.86 -9.89
C ASN A 289 13.91 2.90 -10.35
N THR A 290 14.79 2.48 -9.45
CA THR A 290 16.01 1.75 -9.80
C THR A 290 16.23 0.51 -8.95
N GLN A 291 17.08 -0.40 -9.45
CA GLN A 291 17.54 -1.57 -8.72
C GLN A 291 19.06 -1.76 -8.85
N GLY A 292 19.63 -2.49 -7.92
CA GLY A 292 21.05 -2.85 -7.93
C GLY A 292 22.00 -1.68 -7.73
N ASP A 293 23.28 -1.99 -7.71
CA ASP A 293 24.35 -1.01 -7.54
C ASP A 293 24.54 -0.14 -8.79
N ASP A 294 24.25 -0.70 -9.96
CA ASP A 294 24.29 -0.03 -11.27
C ASP A 294 23.12 0.92 -11.53
N LYS A 295 22.16 0.98 -10.60
CA LYS A 295 20.96 1.81 -10.71
C LYS A 295 20.15 1.55 -11.98
N ALA A 296 20.07 0.28 -12.40
CA ALA A 296 19.24 -0.13 -13.52
C ALA A 296 17.78 0.23 -13.28
N ALA A 297 17.06 0.64 -14.35
CA ALA A 297 15.63 0.95 -14.23
C ALA A 297 14.83 -0.25 -13.73
N SER A 298 13.96 -0.04 -12.77
CA SER A 298 13.08 -1.07 -12.22
C SER A 298 11.84 -0.43 -11.60
N ASN A 299 10.87 -0.13 -12.42
CA ASN A 299 9.69 0.62 -12.01
C ASN A 299 8.59 -0.28 -11.44
N LEU A 300 7.88 -1.02 -12.28
CA LEU A 300 6.92 -2.02 -11.86
C LEU A 300 7.42 -3.40 -12.28
N HIS A 301 7.74 -4.24 -11.32
CA HIS A 301 8.34 -5.54 -11.52
C HIS A 301 7.36 -6.67 -11.21
N VAL A 302 7.19 -7.56 -12.19
CA VAL A 302 6.37 -8.77 -12.10
C VAL A 302 7.28 -9.95 -11.78
N ALA A 303 7.14 -10.53 -10.58
CA ALA A 303 7.94 -11.66 -10.17
C ALA A 303 7.53 -12.96 -10.90
N ALA A 304 8.49 -13.89 -11.05
CA ALA A 304 8.19 -15.22 -11.59
C ALA A 304 7.17 -15.99 -10.73
N SER A 305 7.10 -15.70 -9.44
CA SER A 305 6.13 -16.27 -8.50
C SER A 305 4.71 -15.75 -8.66
N ALA A 306 4.49 -14.62 -9.38
CA ALA A 306 3.17 -14.05 -9.55
C ALA A 306 2.23 -15.02 -10.28
N GLU A 307 1.10 -15.39 -9.67
CA GLU A 307 0.18 -16.41 -10.21
C GLU A 307 -0.38 -16.01 -11.57
N ASP A 308 -0.79 -14.76 -11.72
CA ASP A 308 -1.30 -14.23 -13.01
C ASP A 308 -0.19 -13.69 -13.92
N GLN A 309 1.00 -13.49 -13.40
CA GLN A 309 2.17 -12.94 -14.10
C GLN A 309 1.85 -11.70 -14.96
N ALA A 310 0.85 -10.92 -14.57
CA ALA A 310 0.40 -9.78 -15.35
C ALA A 310 -0.18 -8.65 -14.48
N VAL A 311 0.02 -7.42 -14.97
CA VAL A 311 -0.66 -6.23 -14.50
C VAL A 311 -2.03 -6.15 -15.16
N LEU A 312 -3.08 -5.90 -14.38
CA LEU A 312 -4.45 -5.71 -14.90
C LEU A 312 -4.68 -4.22 -15.18
N ALA A 313 -4.68 -3.82 -16.44
CA ALA A 313 -4.95 -2.46 -16.85
C ALA A 313 -6.45 -2.23 -17.02
N GLY A 314 -7.00 -1.26 -16.26
CA GLY A 314 -8.34 -0.74 -16.47
C GLY A 314 -8.33 0.44 -17.45
N ASN A 315 -9.12 1.48 -17.19
CA ASN A 315 -9.08 2.73 -17.94
C ASN A 315 -7.87 3.57 -17.51
N VAL A 316 -6.69 3.25 -18.02
CA VAL A 316 -5.45 4.02 -17.75
C VAL A 316 -5.43 5.25 -18.65
N SER A 317 -5.17 6.42 -18.05
CA SER A 317 -5.07 7.69 -18.79
C SER A 317 -3.86 7.69 -19.74
N SER A 318 -3.98 8.33 -20.90
CA SER A 318 -2.87 8.58 -21.83
C SER A 318 -1.73 9.39 -21.24
N ASP A 319 -1.98 10.12 -20.16
CA ASP A 319 -0.96 10.90 -19.44
C ASP A 319 -0.09 10.04 -18.51
N SER A 320 -0.42 8.77 -18.36
CA SER A 320 0.34 7.83 -17.51
C SER A 320 1.67 7.46 -18.17
N ARG A 321 2.64 7.09 -17.33
CA ARG A 321 3.93 6.55 -17.75
C ARG A 321 4.33 5.44 -16.78
N ILE A 322 4.45 4.21 -17.28
CA ILE A 322 4.68 3.03 -16.44
C ILE A 322 5.80 2.20 -17.08
N GLY A 323 6.95 2.16 -16.42
CA GLY A 323 8.02 1.24 -16.76
C GLY A 323 7.71 -0.17 -16.27
N LEU A 324 7.96 -1.16 -17.09
CA LEU A 324 7.70 -2.57 -16.80
C LEU A 324 8.97 -3.40 -16.79
N ASN A 325 9.07 -4.30 -15.84
CA ASN A 325 10.10 -5.34 -15.78
C ASN A 325 9.46 -6.67 -15.32
N ALA A 326 10.12 -7.78 -15.59
CA ALA A 326 9.69 -9.11 -15.16
C ALA A 326 10.88 -10.04 -14.97
N ASP A 327 10.76 -11.04 -14.10
CA ASP A 327 11.79 -12.08 -13.93
C ASP A 327 11.89 -12.98 -15.17
N LEU A 328 10.75 -13.33 -15.75
CA LEU A 328 10.67 -14.18 -16.93
C LEU A 328 10.61 -13.33 -18.20
N ILE A 329 11.51 -13.57 -19.14
CA ILE A 329 11.54 -12.95 -20.48
C ILE A 329 11.80 -14.05 -21.51
N PRO A 330 10.96 -14.15 -22.52
CA PRO A 330 9.80 -13.34 -22.83
C PRO A 330 8.67 -13.50 -21.81
N ALA A 331 8.14 -12.37 -21.31
CA ALA A 331 6.99 -12.34 -20.42
C ALA A 331 5.72 -12.12 -21.24
N TYR A 332 5.04 -13.19 -21.55
CA TYR A 332 3.79 -13.10 -22.28
C TYR A 332 2.68 -12.55 -21.40
N ARG A 333 1.92 -11.61 -21.96
CA ARG A 333 0.76 -11.00 -21.31
C ARG A 333 1.11 -10.28 -20.00
N ILE A 334 2.26 -9.60 -19.98
CA ILE A 334 2.68 -8.79 -18.80
C ILE A 334 1.66 -7.71 -18.42
N VAL A 335 0.82 -7.27 -19.38
CA VAL A 335 -0.32 -6.38 -19.11
C VAL A 335 -1.56 -6.94 -19.80
N ARG A 336 -2.67 -7.03 -19.05
CA ARG A 336 -3.99 -7.43 -19.56
C ARG A 336 -4.99 -6.32 -19.33
N GLY A 337 -5.89 -6.07 -20.27
CA GLY A 337 -6.99 -5.11 -20.14
C GLY A 337 -7.18 -4.22 -21.36
N SER A 338 -7.90 -3.10 -21.19
CA SER A 338 -8.18 -2.13 -22.25
C SER A 338 -7.62 -0.76 -21.88
N SER A 339 -6.53 -0.35 -22.52
CA SER A 339 -5.90 0.97 -22.25
C SER A 339 -5.08 1.41 -23.46
N ASP A 340 -4.65 2.67 -23.46
CA ASP A 340 -3.65 3.13 -24.41
C ASP A 340 -2.33 2.37 -24.18
N THR A 341 -1.81 1.73 -25.22
CA THR A 341 -0.58 0.94 -25.14
C THR A 341 0.67 1.78 -24.93
N ASN A 342 0.62 3.07 -25.31
CA ASN A 342 1.77 3.96 -25.28
C ASN A 342 2.20 4.37 -23.85
N VAL A 343 1.39 4.07 -22.86
CA VAL A 343 1.70 4.39 -21.46
C VAL A 343 2.68 3.41 -20.83
N PHE A 344 2.86 2.22 -21.43
CA PHE A 344 3.75 1.19 -20.92
C PHE A 344 5.05 1.14 -21.71
N THR A 345 6.16 1.11 -20.99
CA THR A 345 7.52 1.03 -21.55
C THR A 345 8.32 -0.07 -20.89
N SER A 346 9.34 -0.60 -21.58
CA SER A 346 10.26 -1.55 -20.97
C SER A 346 11.30 -0.82 -20.12
N ASP A 347 11.57 -1.34 -18.92
CA ASP A 347 12.70 -0.90 -18.08
C ASP A 347 14.05 -1.45 -18.56
N ARG A 348 14.03 -2.48 -19.41
CA ARG A 348 15.25 -3.08 -19.97
C ARG A 348 15.54 -2.50 -21.35
N ALA A 349 16.79 -2.05 -21.55
CA ALA A 349 17.22 -1.45 -22.80
C ALA A 349 17.11 -2.41 -24.01
N ASN A 350 17.25 -3.71 -23.75
CA ASN A 350 17.20 -4.77 -24.76
C ASN A 350 15.82 -5.46 -24.88
N CYS A 351 14.79 -4.85 -24.32
CA CYS A 351 13.42 -5.39 -24.38
C CYS A 351 12.45 -4.34 -24.91
N ALA A 352 11.39 -4.81 -25.51
CA ALA A 352 10.27 -3.99 -25.98
C ALA A 352 8.97 -4.47 -25.34
N VAL A 353 8.04 -3.54 -25.09
CA VAL A 353 6.66 -3.85 -24.76
C VAL A 353 5.85 -3.79 -26.02
N THR A 354 5.27 -4.90 -26.46
CA THR A 354 4.54 -5.03 -27.71
C THR A 354 3.12 -5.51 -27.49
N LYS A 355 2.23 -5.19 -28.42
CA LYS A 355 0.84 -5.69 -28.41
C LYS A 355 0.81 -7.05 -29.10
N ASN A 356 0.38 -8.10 -28.40
CA ASN A 356 0.14 -9.36 -29.06
C ASN A 356 -1.21 -9.33 -29.81
N GLY A 357 -1.32 -10.12 -30.89
CA GLY A 357 -2.42 -10.08 -31.85
C GLY A 357 -3.79 -10.59 -31.36
N SER A 358 -4.00 -10.79 -30.06
CA SER A 358 -5.28 -11.27 -29.52
C SER A 358 -6.38 -10.20 -29.51
N VAL A 359 -7.64 -10.63 -29.53
CA VAL A 359 -8.83 -9.75 -29.50
C VAL A 359 -8.91 -8.92 -28.23
N SER A 360 -8.30 -9.36 -27.14
CA SER A 360 -8.16 -8.62 -25.88
C SER A 360 -6.81 -7.91 -25.86
N PHE A 361 -6.79 -6.73 -25.25
CA PHE A 361 -5.57 -5.95 -25.04
C PHE A 361 -4.59 -6.71 -24.14
N ASN A 362 -3.48 -7.15 -24.70
CA ASN A 362 -2.35 -7.75 -23.99
C ASN A 362 -1.07 -7.09 -24.46
N LEU A 363 -0.13 -6.89 -23.56
CA LEU A 363 1.23 -6.45 -23.87
C LEU A 363 2.20 -7.54 -23.44
N ASP A 364 3.12 -7.86 -24.31
CA ASP A 364 4.19 -8.82 -24.08
C ASP A 364 5.51 -8.08 -23.94
N LEU A 365 6.34 -8.51 -23.00
CA LEU A 365 7.71 -8.02 -22.83
C LEU A 365 8.64 -9.00 -23.56
N LEU A 366 9.13 -8.58 -24.72
CA LEU A 366 9.97 -9.39 -25.59
C LEU A 366 11.38 -8.84 -25.64
N ALA A 367 12.36 -9.74 -25.71
CA ALA A 367 13.73 -9.35 -26.03
C ALA A 367 13.79 -8.79 -27.45
N ASN A 368 14.48 -7.68 -27.64
CA ASN A 368 14.67 -7.02 -28.93
C ASN A 368 16.10 -7.13 -29.46
N GLU A 369 16.91 -7.96 -28.83
CA GLU A 369 18.24 -8.34 -29.31
C GLU A 369 18.18 -9.62 -30.16
N GLU A 370 19.18 -9.81 -31.01
CA GLU A 370 19.34 -11.09 -31.70
C GLU A 370 19.68 -12.18 -30.67
N HIS A 371 18.86 -13.20 -30.57
CA HIS A 371 19.08 -14.35 -29.69
C HIS A 371 18.44 -15.62 -30.25
N THR A 372 18.85 -16.75 -29.72
CA THR A 372 18.34 -18.05 -30.15
C THR A 372 17.36 -18.59 -29.12
N HIS A 373 16.18 -18.95 -29.57
CA HIS A 373 15.18 -19.66 -28.78
C HIS A 373 15.12 -21.13 -29.16
N CYS A 374 14.98 -21.97 -28.14
CA CYS A 374 14.68 -23.37 -28.31
C CYS A 374 13.19 -23.61 -28.10
N VAL A 375 12.56 -24.23 -29.08
CA VAL A 375 11.13 -24.57 -29.02
C VAL A 375 11.00 -26.09 -29.04
N CYS A 376 10.39 -26.64 -28.00
CA CYS A 376 10.09 -28.07 -27.95
C CYS A 376 8.85 -28.39 -28.80
N LEU A 377 9.02 -29.19 -29.85
CA LEU A 377 7.93 -29.59 -30.76
C LEU A 377 7.09 -30.75 -30.22
N GLN A 378 7.52 -31.43 -29.19
CA GLN A 378 6.88 -32.69 -28.77
C GLN A 378 5.71 -32.51 -27.80
N ASN A 379 5.63 -31.40 -27.08
CA ASN A 379 4.55 -31.16 -26.13
C ASN A 379 4.28 -29.66 -25.98
N GLN A 380 3.26 -29.18 -26.63
CA GLN A 380 2.84 -27.77 -26.55
C GLN A 380 2.35 -27.34 -25.12
N ASN A 381 2.31 -28.27 -24.17
CA ASN A 381 1.87 -28.02 -22.78
C ASN A 381 3.01 -27.87 -21.78
N TYR A 382 4.26 -27.88 -22.20
CA TYR A 382 5.36 -27.57 -21.29
C TYR A 382 5.45 -26.07 -21.08
N GLY A 383 5.33 -25.66 -19.82
CA GLY A 383 5.62 -24.30 -19.38
C GLY A 383 7.09 -23.92 -19.65
N PRO A 384 7.53 -22.73 -19.26
CA PRO A 384 8.86 -22.18 -19.56
C PRO A 384 10.06 -22.98 -19.01
N TYR A 385 9.81 -24.07 -18.30
CA TYR A 385 10.80 -24.97 -17.75
C TYR A 385 10.67 -26.36 -18.41
N HIS A 386 11.30 -26.56 -19.53
CA HIS A 386 11.50 -27.90 -20.08
C HIS A 386 12.99 -28.25 -20.03
N ASP A 387 13.24 -29.52 -19.74
CA ASP A 387 14.58 -30.06 -19.65
C ASP A 387 15.06 -30.45 -21.06
N HIS A 388 15.88 -29.60 -21.65
CA HIS A 388 16.40 -29.78 -23.02
C HIS A 388 17.16 -31.11 -23.20
N ASP A 389 17.74 -31.66 -22.12
CA ASP A 389 18.46 -32.94 -22.18
C ASP A 389 17.51 -34.15 -22.31
N LYS A 390 16.24 -33.99 -21.94
CA LYS A 390 15.20 -35.03 -22.02
C LYS A 390 14.27 -34.88 -23.21
N ASP A 391 14.23 -33.69 -23.83
CA ASP A 391 13.39 -33.42 -25.01
C ASP A 391 14.12 -33.88 -26.26
N THR A 392 13.54 -34.84 -26.97
CA THR A 392 14.15 -35.45 -28.16
C THR A 392 13.84 -34.70 -29.45
N LYS A 393 12.98 -33.72 -29.44
CA LYS A 393 12.59 -32.89 -30.61
C LYS A 393 12.39 -31.44 -30.18
N TRP A 394 13.29 -30.60 -30.60
CA TRP A 394 13.20 -29.15 -30.45
C TRP A 394 13.79 -28.45 -31.68
N VAL A 395 13.40 -27.19 -31.90
CA VAL A 395 13.85 -26.36 -33.03
C VAL A 395 14.41 -25.06 -32.44
N GLU A 396 15.54 -24.62 -32.96
CA GLU A 396 16.12 -23.31 -32.65
C GLU A 396 15.52 -22.26 -33.57
N TYR A 397 15.08 -21.14 -32.99
CA TYR A 397 14.71 -19.92 -33.66
C TYR A 397 15.68 -18.83 -33.31
N ARG A 398 16.10 -18.10 -34.35
CA ARG A 398 16.95 -16.92 -34.16
C ARG A 398 16.12 -15.67 -34.45
N HIS A 399 16.09 -14.75 -33.50
CA HIS A 399 15.48 -13.45 -33.65
C HIS A 399 16.49 -12.39 -34.05
N VAL A 400 16.07 -11.46 -34.86
CA VAL A 400 16.77 -10.22 -35.17
C VAL A 400 15.99 -9.06 -34.52
N SER A 401 16.69 -8.04 -34.10
CA SER A 401 16.36 -6.97 -33.17
C SER A 401 14.99 -6.30 -33.22
N THR A 402 14.10 -6.62 -34.09
CA THR A 402 12.74 -6.04 -34.16
C THR A 402 11.67 -7.07 -34.50
N ASP A 403 12.07 -8.33 -34.67
CA ASP A 403 11.13 -9.36 -35.09
C ASP A 403 10.36 -9.89 -33.86
N ILE A 404 9.07 -9.79 -33.97
CA ILE A 404 8.15 -10.46 -33.06
C ILE A 404 8.32 -11.96 -33.31
N LEU A 405 8.36 -12.75 -32.22
CA LEU A 405 8.27 -14.20 -32.30
C LEU A 405 7.13 -14.57 -33.23
N PRO A 406 7.35 -15.39 -34.28
CA PRO A 406 6.22 -15.86 -35.07
C PRO A 406 5.28 -16.65 -34.15
N ASP A 407 3.99 -16.41 -34.29
CA ASP A 407 2.95 -17.19 -33.64
C ASP A 407 3.17 -18.67 -33.99
N ILE A 408 3.51 -19.49 -32.99
CA ILE A 408 3.67 -20.94 -33.11
C ILE A 408 2.39 -21.61 -32.62
#